data_b87c226c5314ad29d8bbc086d92f74c6
#
_entry.id   b87c226c5314ad29d8bbc086d92f74c6
#
_cell.length_a   1.000
_cell.length_b   1.000
_cell.length_c   1.000
_cell.angle_alpha   90.00
_cell.angle_beta   90.00
_cell.angle_gamma   90.00
#
_symmetry.space_group_name_H-M   'P 1'
#
loop_
_entity.id
_entity.type
_entity.pdbx_description
1 polymer ?
#
loop_
_entity_poly.entity_id
_entity_poly.type
_entity_poly.pdbx_seq_one_letter_code
_entity_poly.pdbx_strand_id
1 'polypeptide(L)'
;MILEFCVSNYMSIKNELKLSFIATTLKESLTEANDTVTLADTNLSVLRSAVIYGANASGKSNVLKAFAFYKRFITDSFKSSQAGESIDVENFRLNATTVNEPTTMEATFTDGDFIYRYGFEVSSKAVHAEWLFQRAKKKRGKEVEIFYREDSSITVHPKSDLIQELVNKKMIRENALVLSTAAQFNETKAVSILGWLNDTSVLFCSEDDKLWQQAIRHLDDENVRQRITAFAKYADLGIESISKIDNHIVSNHRQFDDDGQEVNSVSFSFTGNESEGTIKYFSLAYPIIDALDNGKRLVIDELDSKLHPLLVRKIVTLFNSAEPNPKGAQLLFSTHDTFLLSAGLFRRDQVWFTQKDNFGATEAYSLAEYKVRSSSPFERDYLQGRYGATPIIGDMEMIFNGGR
;
A
#
# COMPACT_ATOMS: atom_id res chain seq x y z
N MET A 1 -4.74 10.86 -4.68
CA MET A 1 -3.42 10.21 -4.82
C MET A 1 -2.63 10.42 -3.54
N ILE A 2 -1.84 9.42 -3.13
CA ILE A 2 -0.83 9.57 -2.07
C ILE A 2 0.33 10.38 -2.62
N LEU A 3 0.83 11.35 -1.88
CA LEU A 3 2.04 12.11 -2.19
C LEU A 3 3.20 11.70 -1.29
N GLU A 4 2.96 11.61 0.02
CA GLU A 4 3.96 11.22 1.01
C GLU A 4 3.29 10.49 2.18
N PHE A 5 4.03 9.59 2.81
CA PHE A 5 3.66 8.94 4.06
C PHE A 5 4.86 8.92 5.00
N CYS A 6 4.66 9.40 6.21
CA CYS A 6 5.68 9.45 7.26
C CYS A 6 5.22 8.64 8.47
N VAL A 7 6.15 7.93 9.10
CA VAL A 7 5.92 7.18 10.32
C VAL A 7 7.15 7.18 11.20
N SER A 8 6.97 7.32 12.51
CA SER A 8 8.03 7.13 13.51
C SER A 8 7.52 6.38 14.73
N ASN A 9 8.43 5.74 15.42
CA ASN A 9 8.19 4.95 16.63
C ASN A 9 7.05 3.93 16.47
N TYR A 10 7.12 3.09 15.43
CA TYR A 10 6.14 2.05 15.17
C TYR A 10 6.81 0.71 14.83
N MET A 11 6.47 -0.35 15.56
CA MET A 11 7.01 -1.72 15.38
C MET A 11 8.55 -1.72 15.31
N SER A 12 9.13 -1.94 14.13
CA SER A 12 10.59 -1.89 13.91
C SER A 12 11.11 -0.53 13.45
N ILE A 13 10.25 0.45 13.25
CA ILE A 13 10.61 1.80 12.81
C ILE A 13 10.81 2.67 14.05
N LYS A 14 12.05 3.11 14.29
CA LYS A 14 12.38 3.97 15.42
C LYS A 14 12.30 5.46 15.07
N ASN A 15 13.10 5.88 14.11
CA ASN A 15 13.17 7.25 13.65
C ASN A 15 12.13 7.51 12.55
N GLU A 16 11.94 8.76 12.18
CA GLU A 16 11.05 9.09 11.06
C GLU A 16 11.51 8.38 9.79
N LEU A 17 10.57 7.65 9.20
CA LEU A 17 10.67 7.01 7.89
C LEU A 17 9.66 7.69 6.98
N LYS A 18 10.14 8.19 5.84
CA LYS A 18 9.30 8.89 4.86
C LYS A 18 9.33 8.17 3.52
N LEU A 19 8.16 7.79 3.02
CA LEU A 19 7.94 7.33 1.65
C LEU A 19 7.36 8.47 0.82
N SER A 20 7.94 8.76 -0.34
CA SER A 20 7.43 9.79 -1.25
C SER A 20 7.02 9.18 -2.58
N PHE A 21 5.84 9.59 -3.06
CA PHE A 21 5.36 9.36 -4.42
C PHE A 21 5.51 10.60 -5.31
N ILE A 22 6.16 11.64 -4.83
CA ILE A 22 6.48 12.82 -5.64
C ILE A 22 7.68 12.46 -6.51
N ALA A 23 7.49 12.54 -7.84
CA ALA A 23 8.56 12.26 -8.78
C ALA A 23 9.69 13.29 -8.65
N THR A 24 10.90 12.81 -8.64
CA THR A 24 12.10 13.66 -8.63
C THR A 24 12.34 14.28 -10.00
N THR A 25 13.18 15.33 -10.05
CA THR A 25 13.63 15.96 -11.30
C THR A 25 14.75 15.19 -12.01
N LEU A 26 15.08 13.99 -11.55
CA LEU A 26 16.09 13.13 -12.17
C LEU A 26 15.65 12.74 -13.59
N LYS A 27 16.57 12.83 -14.55
CA LYS A 27 16.31 12.34 -15.91
C LYS A 27 16.30 10.81 -15.92
N GLU A 28 15.18 10.25 -16.33
CA GLU A 28 14.99 8.82 -16.52
C GLU A 28 14.91 8.49 -18.03
N SER A 29 15.51 7.40 -18.48
CA SER A 29 15.79 7.21 -19.91
C SER A 29 14.69 6.53 -20.72
N LEU A 30 13.72 5.85 -20.10
CA LEU A 30 12.84 4.94 -20.84
C LEU A 30 11.34 5.01 -20.51
N THR A 31 10.94 5.63 -19.42
CA THR A 31 9.61 5.48 -18.85
C THR A 31 8.90 6.80 -18.54
N GLU A 32 9.53 7.93 -18.85
CA GLU A 32 9.12 9.28 -18.39
C GLU A 32 7.66 9.66 -18.71
N ALA A 33 7.08 9.10 -19.76
CA ALA A 33 5.74 9.51 -20.21
C ALA A 33 4.59 8.80 -19.47
N ASN A 34 4.83 7.64 -18.84
CA ASN A 34 3.77 6.76 -18.37
C ASN A 34 3.75 6.54 -16.84
N ASP A 35 4.91 6.61 -16.18
CA ASP A 35 5.03 6.22 -14.76
C ASP A 35 4.55 7.29 -13.78
N THR A 36 4.20 8.46 -14.28
CA THR A 36 3.76 9.59 -13.46
C THR A 36 2.42 10.16 -13.90
N VAL A 37 1.76 10.84 -12.98
CA VAL A 37 0.59 11.68 -13.22
C VAL A 37 0.94 13.10 -12.83
N THR A 38 0.90 14.04 -13.79
CA THR A 38 1.03 15.46 -13.46
C THR A 38 -0.25 15.97 -12.84
N LEU A 39 -0.17 16.49 -11.61
CA LEU A 39 -1.32 17.11 -10.97
C LEU A 39 -1.64 18.44 -11.64
N ALA A 40 -2.86 18.55 -12.16
CA ALA A 40 -3.33 19.75 -12.80
C ALA A 40 -3.12 20.99 -11.91
N ASP A 41 -2.77 22.13 -12.53
CA ASP A 41 -2.53 23.41 -11.87
C ASP A 41 -1.40 23.43 -10.82
N THR A 42 -0.58 22.37 -10.76
CA THR A 42 0.61 22.30 -9.90
C THR A 42 1.87 22.04 -10.75
N ASN A 43 3.03 22.06 -10.09
CA ASN A 43 4.29 21.59 -10.70
C ASN A 43 4.65 20.17 -10.21
N LEU A 44 3.70 19.46 -9.63
CA LEU A 44 3.94 18.13 -9.03
C LEU A 44 3.61 17.04 -10.05
N SER A 45 4.56 16.16 -10.27
CA SER A 45 4.35 14.86 -10.90
C SER A 45 4.35 13.78 -9.83
N VAL A 46 3.40 12.88 -9.87
CA VAL A 46 3.17 11.85 -8.85
C VAL A 46 3.36 10.48 -9.46
N LEU A 47 4.13 9.63 -8.79
CA LEU A 47 4.43 8.26 -9.20
C LEU A 47 3.17 7.39 -9.14
N ARG A 48 3.00 6.52 -10.13
CA ARG A 48 1.92 5.53 -10.20
C ARG A 48 2.21 4.30 -9.36
N SER A 49 3.48 4.00 -9.10
CA SER A 49 3.85 2.90 -8.22
C SER A 49 5.11 3.21 -7.42
N ALA A 50 5.27 2.49 -6.29
CA ALA A 50 6.50 2.41 -5.53
C ALA A 50 6.70 0.97 -5.06
N VAL A 51 7.95 0.50 -5.09
CA VAL A 51 8.33 -0.86 -4.69
C VAL A 51 9.34 -0.82 -3.54
N ILE A 52 9.17 -1.69 -2.56
CA ILE A 52 10.05 -1.79 -1.40
C ILE A 52 10.83 -3.11 -1.45
N TYR A 53 12.16 -3.01 -1.54
CA TYR A 53 13.11 -4.11 -1.45
C TYR A 53 13.79 -4.16 -0.09
N GLY A 54 14.35 -5.28 0.24
CA GLY A 54 15.17 -5.47 1.44
C GLY A 54 15.28 -6.94 1.85
N ALA A 55 16.22 -7.25 2.69
CA ALA A 55 16.39 -8.57 3.26
C ALA A 55 15.16 -9.04 4.05
N ASN A 56 15.10 -10.34 4.36
CA ASN A 56 14.13 -10.85 5.31
C ASN A 56 14.31 -10.14 6.66
N ALA A 57 13.19 -9.81 7.31
CA ALA A 57 13.15 -9.05 8.56
C ALA A 57 13.72 -7.61 8.50
N SER A 58 14.02 -7.04 7.32
CA SER A 58 14.48 -5.65 7.17
C SER A 58 13.42 -4.62 7.56
N GLY A 59 12.14 -5.00 7.59
CA GLY A 59 11.03 -4.14 7.98
C GLY A 59 10.09 -3.73 6.84
N LYS A 60 10.21 -4.31 5.63
CA LYS A 60 9.29 -4.06 4.51
C LYS A 60 7.82 -4.13 4.92
N SER A 61 7.42 -5.27 5.50
CA SER A 61 6.04 -5.49 5.97
C SER A 61 5.65 -4.51 7.07
N ASN A 62 6.59 -4.06 7.93
CA ASN A 62 6.27 -3.10 9.00
C ASN A 62 5.95 -1.70 8.45
N VAL A 63 6.58 -1.30 7.34
CA VAL A 63 6.22 -0.06 6.64
C VAL A 63 4.80 -0.14 6.10
N LEU A 64 4.41 -1.26 5.48
CA LEU A 64 3.05 -1.46 4.97
C LEU A 64 2.02 -1.61 6.10
N LYS A 65 2.40 -2.27 7.21
CA LYS A 65 1.57 -2.36 8.43
C LYS A 65 1.35 -0.99 9.07
N ALA A 66 2.35 -0.10 9.03
CA ALA A 66 2.18 1.27 9.50
C ALA A 66 1.09 2.00 8.68
N PHE A 67 1.10 1.83 7.35
CA PHE A 67 0.06 2.39 6.49
C PHE A 67 -1.32 1.76 6.76
N ALA A 68 -1.39 0.46 7.00
CA ALA A 68 -2.62 -0.23 7.38
C ALA A 68 -3.17 0.27 8.72
N PHE A 69 -2.30 0.45 9.73
CA PHE A 69 -2.68 1.01 11.01
C PHE A 69 -3.17 2.45 10.86
N TYR A 70 -2.45 3.31 10.12
CA TYR A 70 -2.85 4.69 9.83
C TYR A 70 -4.28 4.74 9.27
N LYS A 71 -4.55 3.96 8.22
CA LYS A 71 -5.89 3.85 7.64
C LYS A 71 -6.92 3.38 8.66
N ARG A 72 -6.69 2.23 9.30
CA ARG A 72 -7.62 1.60 10.25
C ARG A 72 -7.96 2.53 11.40
N PHE A 73 -6.95 3.16 11.99
CA PHE A 73 -7.16 4.05 13.14
C PHE A 73 -8.00 5.28 12.79
N ILE A 74 -7.80 5.86 11.61
CA ILE A 74 -8.60 6.99 11.14
C ILE A 74 -10.04 6.57 10.84
N THR A 75 -10.25 5.42 10.20
CA THR A 75 -11.60 4.98 9.83
C THR A 75 -12.41 4.46 11.01
N ASP A 76 -11.75 3.92 12.02
CA ASP A 76 -12.41 3.08 13.03
C ASP A 76 -12.29 3.60 14.46
N SER A 77 -11.40 4.56 14.80
CA SER A 77 -11.15 4.98 16.18
C SER A 77 -12.40 5.45 16.94
N PHE A 78 -13.37 6.01 16.25
CA PHE A 78 -14.66 6.35 16.87
C PHE A 78 -15.59 5.14 16.99
N LYS A 79 -15.61 4.23 16.03
CA LYS A 79 -16.58 3.14 15.93
C LYS A 79 -16.21 1.94 16.79
N SER A 80 -14.92 1.58 16.82
CA SER A 80 -14.43 0.30 17.33
C SER A 80 -13.90 0.36 18.76
N SER A 81 -13.80 1.55 19.38
CA SER A 81 -13.34 1.70 20.75
C SER A 81 -14.33 2.48 21.61
N GLN A 82 -14.46 2.10 22.88
CA GLN A 82 -15.18 2.87 23.89
C GLN A 82 -14.23 3.82 24.64
N ALA A 83 -14.81 4.77 25.40
CA ALA A 83 -14.00 5.68 26.21
C ALA A 83 -13.15 4.89 27.23
N GLY A 84 -11.84 5.16 27.25
CA GLY A 84 -10.89 4.51 28.17
C GLY A 84 -10.35 3.15 27.69
N GLU A 85 -10.81 2.62 26.55
CA GLU A 85 -10.19 1.45 25.94
C GLU A 85 -8.82 1.78 25.35
N SER A 86 -7.90 0.81 25.41
CA SER A 86 -6.57 0.97 24.88
C SER A 86 -6.56 1.01 23.33
N ILE A 87 -5.65 1.79 22.79
CA ILE A 87 -5.36 1.85 21.36
C ILE A 87 -4.33 0.75 21.03
N ASP A 88 -4.63 -0.08 20.06
CA ASP A 88 -3.75 -1.17 19.62
C ASP A 88 -2.64 -0.63 18.69
N VAL A 89 -1.69 0.10 19.30
CA VAL A 89 -0.50 0.63 18.65
C VAL A 89 0.75 -0.02 19.24
N GLU A 90 1.67 -0.44 18.38
CA GLU A 90 2.93 -1.07 18.78
C GLU A 90 4.11 -0.10 18.56
N ASN A 91 4.70 0.38 19.66
CA ASN A 91 5.89 1.22 19.62
C ASN A 91 7.17 0.41 19.32
N PHE A 92 8.23 1.08 18.91
CA PHE A 92 9.55 0.48 18.80
C PHE A 92 10.09 0.08 20.19
N ARG A 93 10.27 -1.23 20.41
CA ARG A 93 10.56 -1.79 21.75
C ARG A 93 12.05 -1.98 22.04
N LEU A 94 12.93 -1.87 21.05
CA LEU A 94 14.37 -2.13 21.23
C LEU A 94 15.14 -0.90 21.74
N ASN A 95 14.44 0.14 22.18
CA ASN A 95 15.03 1.31 22.80
C ASN A 95 14.24 1.71 24.03
N ALA A 96 14.92 1.93 25.16
CA ALA A 96 14.30 2.18 26.46
C ALA A 96 13.50 3.51 26.53
N THR A 97 13.84 4.47 25.69
CA THR A 97 13.15 5.77 25.63
C THR A 97 11.89 5.68 24.76
N THR A 98 12.04 5.22 23.52
CA THR A 98 10.96 5.23 22.53
C THR A 98 9.79 4.32 22.90
N VAL A 99 10.00 3.31 23.74
CA VAL A 99 8.91 2.45 24.25
C VAL A 99 7.82 3.22 24.99
N ASN A 100 8.16 4.39 25.53
CA ASN A 100 7.23 5.25 26.26
C ASN A 100 6.83 6.52 25.48
N GLU A 101 7.37 6.71 24.29
CA GLU A 101 7.05 7.85 23.43
C GLU A 101 5.87 7.49 22.51
N PRO A 102 5.07 8.47 22.05
CA PRO A 102 3.99 8.21 21.12
C PRO A 102 4.53 7.76 19.74
N THR A 103 3.70 7.04 19.01
CA THR A 103 3.86 6.79 17.58
C THR A 103 3.33 7.99 16.81
N THR A 104 4.10 8.51 15.85
CA THR A 104 3.67 9.59 14.95
C THR A 104 3.44 9.04 13.56
N MET A 105 2.32 9.41 12.94
CA MET A 105 2.01 9.08 11.54
C MET A 105 1.41 10.28 10.83
N GLU A 106 1.85 10.50 9.60
CA GLU A 106 1.33 11.57 8.73
C GLU A 106 1.25 11.11 7.29
N ALA A 107 0.20 11.51 6.57
CA ALA A 107 0.13 11.38 5.13
C ALA A 107 -0.19 12.73 4.47
N THR A 108 0.48 12.98 3.34
CA THR A 108 0.11 14.05 2.41
C THR A 108 -0.53 13.40 1.19
N PHE A 109 -1.71 13.87 0.80
CA PHE A 109 -2.48 13.27 -0.29
C PHE A 109 -3.37 14.29 -0.99
N THR A 110 -3.85 13.92 -2.18
CA THR A 110 -4.82 14.76 -2.93
C THR A 110 -6.20 14.15 -2.86
N ASP A 111 -7.21 14.99 -2.60
CA ASP A 111 -8.62 14.66 -2.75
C ASP A 111 -9.36 15.86 -3.35
N GLY A 112 -10.09 15.64 -4.44
CA GLY A 112 -10.72 16.72 -5.20
C GLY A 112 -9.72 17.81 -5.61
N ASP A 113 -10.05 19.05 -5.28
CA ASP A 113 -9.27 20.26 -5.61
C ASP A 113 -8.21 20.62 -4.55
N PHE A 114 -8.02 19.76 -3.55
CA PHE A 114 -7.14 20.04 -2.43
C PHE A 114 -6.01 19.02 -2.29
N ILE A 115 -4.95 19.48 -1.65
CA ILE A 115 -3.89 18.67 -1.07
C ILE A 115 -4.07 18.79 0.44
N TYR A 116 -4.21 17.64 1.08
CA TYR A 116 -4.32 17.52 2.53
C TYR A 116 -3.02 16.99 3.11
N ARG A 117 -2.68 17.46 4.30
CA ARG A 117 -1.66 16.90 5.18
C ARG A 117 -2.33 16.59 6.51
N TYR A 118 -2.44 15.31 6.81
CA TYR A 118 -3.14 14.83 7.98
C TYR A 118 -2.25 13.87 8.76
N GLY A 119 -2.15 14.08 10.06
CA GLY A 119 -1.34 13.24 10.93
C GLY A 119 -1.81 13.26 12.37
N PHE A 120 -1.19 12.38 13.16
CA PHE A 120 -1.48 12.25 14.59
C PHE A 120 -0.29 11.65 15.34
N GLU A 121 -0.28 11.89 16.66
CA GLU A 121 0.58 11.23 17.65
C GLU A 121 -0.28 10.44 18.62
N VAL A 122 0.05 9.15 18.80
CA VAL A 122 -0.78 8.22 19.58
C VAL A 122 0.07 7.29 20.43
N SER A 123 -0.36 7.07 21.66
CA SER A 123 0.10 5.98 22.53
C SER A 123 -1.01 4.95 22.70
N SER A 124 -0.73 3.86 23.43
CA SER A 124 -1.77 2.88 23.79
C SER A 124 -2.90 3.45 24.65
N LYS A 125 -2.76 4.66 25.19
CA LYS A 125 -3.74 5.28 26.11
C LYS A 125 -4.57 6.38 25.46
N ALA A 126 -3.94 7.22 24.64
CA ALA A 126 -4.57 8.44 24.13
C ALA A 126 -3.97 8.91 22.81
N VAL A 127 -4.69 9.80 22.15
CA VAL A 127 -4.20 10.65 21.07
C VAL A 127 -3.61 11.92 21.70
N HIS A 128 -2.30 12.11 21.53
CA HIS A 128 -1.56 13.24 22.08
C HIS A 128 -1.59 14.47 21.18
N ALA A 129 -1.47 14.23 19.86
CA ALA A 129 -1.62 15.29 18.88
C ALA A 129 -2.39 14.79 17.66
N GLU A 130 -3.07 15.71 16.98
CA GLU A 130 -3.74 15.45 15.71
C GLU A 130 -3.84 16.76 14.93
N TRP A 131 -3.55 16.71 13.63
CA TRP A 131 -3.59 17.90 12.79
C TRP A 131 -4.14 17.61 11.40
N LEU A 132 -4.87 18.57 10.87
CA LEU A 132 -5.33 18.59 9.50
C LEU A 132 -5.02 19.94 8.87
N PHE A 133 -4.20 19.91 7.84
CA PHE A 133 -3.91 21.05 6.98
C PHE A 133 -4.44 20.79 5.58
N GLN A 134 -4.84 21.87 4.92
CA GLN A 134 -5.33 21.81 3.55
C GLN A 134 -4.70 22.93 2.73
N ARG A 135 -4.38 22.68 1.47
CA ARG A 135 -4.03 23.69 0.48
C ARG A 135 -4.73 23.44 -0.84
N ALA A 136 -5.12 24.50 -1.56
CA ALA A 136 -5.68 24.33 -2.89
C ALA A 136 -4.62 23.73 -3.85
N LYS A 137 -5.06 22.85 -4.74
CA LYS A 137 -4.24 22.19 -5.77
C LYS A 137 -3.91 23.19 -6.90
N LYS A 138 -2.98 24.11 -6.60
CA LYS A 138 -2.49 25.15 -7.51
C LYS A 138 -1.03 25.52 -7.19
N LYS A 139 -0.33 26.13 -8.15
CA LYS A 139 1.11 26.44 -8.07
C LYS A 139 1.54 27.20 -6.79
N ARG A 140 0.71 28.07 -6.26
CA ARG A 140 1.00 28.91 -5.08
C ARG A 140 -0.10 28.77 -4.02
N GLY A 141 -0.65 27.57 -3.83
CA GLY A 141 -1.60 27.29 -2.76
C GLY A 141 -0.95 27.48 -1.39
N LYS A 142 -1.53 28.31 -0.53
CA LYS A 142 -1.11 28.40 0.87
C LYS A 142 -1.74 27.28 1.66
N GLU A 143 -0.97 26.68 2.56
CA GLU A 143 -1.48 25.72 3.53
C GLU A 143 -2.28 26.45 4.60
N VAL A 144 -3.43 25.92 4.96
CA VAL A 144 -4.35 26.44 5.97
C VAL A 144 -4.60 25.30 6.97
N GLU A 145 -4.42 25.62 8.24
CA GLU A 145 -4.80 24.73 9.34
C GLU A 145 -6.32 24.63 9.44
N ILE A 146 -6.86 23.42 9.42
CA ILE A 146 -8.29 23.17 9.63
C ILE A 146 -8.56 22.93 11.10
N PHE A 147 -7.73 22.12 11.75
CA PHE A 147 -7.65 21.98 13.19
C PHE A 147 -6.27 21.46 13.60
N TYR A 148 -5.94 21.73 14.86
CA TYR A 148 -4.78 21.17 15.56
C TYR A 148 -5.18 20.80 16.99
N ARG A 149 -4.88 19.56 17.38
CA ARG A 149 -5.07 19.03 18.72
C ARG A 149 -3.72 18.84 19.41
N GLU A 150 -3.63 19.26 20.66
CA GLU A 150 -2.54 18.95 21.59
C GLU A 150 -3.17 18.49 22.90
N ASP A 151 -3.09 17.20 23.17
CA ASP A 151 -3.79 16.50 24.25
C ASP A 151 -5.30 16.83 24.30
N SER A 152 -5.74 17.58 25.29
CA SER A 152 -7.14 18.01 25.46
C SER A 152 -7.47 19.35 24.78
N SER A 153 -6.47 20.08 24.34
CA SER A 153 -6.64 21.38 23.67
C SER A 153 -6.82 21.18 22.17
N ILE A 154 -7.89 21.72 21.59
CA ILE A 154 -8.17 21.62 20.15
C ILE A 154 -8.44 23.01 19.61
N THR A 155 -7.58 23.48 18.71
CA THR A 155 -7.79 24.71 17.94
C THR A 155 -8.48 24.37 16.63
N VAL A 156 -9.44 25.18 16.21
CA VAL A 156 -10.26 24.90 15.02
C VAL A 156 -10.35 26.16 14.17
N HIS A 157 -10.20 25.98 12.86
CA HIS A 157 -10.36 27.08 11.92
C HIS A 157 -11.77 27.66 11.96
N PRO A 158 -11.95 29.00 11.94
CA PRO A 158 -13.25 29.66 12.08
C PRO A 158 -14.35 29.23 11.10
N LYS A 159 -13.98 28.60 9.97
CA LYS A 159 -14.93 28.09 8.96
C LYS A 159 -15.27 26.59 9.13
N SER A 160 -14.88 25.99 10.25
CA SER A 160 -15.13 24.57 10.55
C SER A 160 -16.12 24.43 11.71
N ASP A 161 -17.32 24.99 11.52
CA ASP A 161 -18.33 25.19 12.56
C ASP A 161 -18.69 23.88 13.29
N LEU A 162 -18.86 22.78 12.54
CA LEU A 162 -19.24 21.50 13.14
C LEU A 162 -18.12 20.92 14.03
N ILE A 163 -16.86 21.01 13.60
CA ILE A 163 -15.73 20.55 14.44
C ILE A 163 -15.69 21.41 15.71
N GLN A 164 -15.85 22.74 15.58
CA GLN A 164 -15.90 23.65 16.73
C GLN A 164 -17.03 23.31 17.70
N GLU A 165 -18.20 22.91 17.18
CA GLU A 165 -19.33 22.49 18.01
C GLU A 165 -19.02 21.21 18.79
N LEU A 166 -18.42 20.20 18.13
CA LEU A 166 -18.01 18.94 18.77
C LEU A 166 -17.00 19.17 19.90
N VAL A 167 -16.03 20.08 19.67
CA VAL A 167 -15.04 20.48 20.68
C VAL A 167 -15.73 21.15 21.88
N ASN A 168 -16.58 22.17 21.63
CA ASN A 168 -17.28 22.90 22.65
C ASN A 168 -18.18 21.99 23.51
N LYS A 169 -18.80 20.98 22.90
CA LYS A 169 -19.65 19.99 23.60
C LYS A 169 -18.85 18.83 24.22
N LYS A 170 -17.52 18.84 24.14
CA LYS A 170 -16.62 17.77 24.63
C LYS A 170 -17.00 16.38 24.12
N MET A 171 -17.35 16.28 22.83
CA MET A 171 -17.78 15.02 22.22
C MET A 171 -16.60 14.20 21.65
N ILE A 172 -15.39 14.73 21.70
CA ILE A 172 -14.17 14.06 21.20
C ILE A 172 -13.49 13.38 22.38
N ARG A 173 -13.37 12.06 22.30
CA ARG A 173 -12.74 11.23 23.33
C ARG A 173 -11.21 11.31 23.24
N GLU A 174 -10.52 11.03 24.36
CA GLU A 174 -9.06 11.03 24.42
C GLU A 174 -8.43 9.95 23.51
N ASN A 175 -9.11 8.81 23.34
CA ASN A 175 -8.68 7.69 22.53
C ASN A 175 -9.28 7.66 21.10
N ALA A 176 -9.95 8.74 20.68
CA ALA A 176 -10.53 8.86 19.34
C ALA A 176 -10.01 10.11 18.63
N LEU A 177 -9.88 10.02 17.30
CA LEU A 177 -9.47 11.12 16.45
C LEU A 177 -10.61 12.13 16.24
N VAL A 178 -10.26 13.41 16.16
CA VAL A 178 -11.17 14.51 15.78
C VAL A 178 -11.81 14.23 14.43
N LEU A 179 -10.98 13.85 13.44
CA LEU A 179 -11.44 13.56 12.08
C LEU A 179 -12.44 12.39 12.05
N SER A 180 -12.11 11.29 12.74
CA SER A 180 -13.00 10.12 12.84
C SER A 180 -14.33 10.48 13.49
N THR A 181 -14.28 11.30 14.58
CA THR A 181 -15.47 11.78 15.27
C THR A 181 -16.30 12.69 14.36
N ALA A 182 -15.69 13.69 13.72
CA ALA A 182 -16.38 14.63 12.85
C ALA A 182 -17.09 13.95 11.67
N ALA A 183 -16.48 12.91 11.12
CA ALA A 183 -17.10 12.13 10.05
C ALA A 183 -18.39 11.41 10.47
N GLN A 184 -18.50 10.96 11.74
CA GLN A 184 -19.74 10.36 12.25
C GLN A 184 -20.89 11.37 12.36
N PHE A 185 -20.56 12.65 12.46
CA PHE A 185 -21.54 13.75 12.47
C PHE A 185 -21.70 14.40 11.10
N ASN A 186 -21.24 13.74 10.03
CA ASN A 186 -21.36 14.19 8.63
C ASN A 186 -20.61 15.50 8.31
N GLU A 187 -19.48 15.77 8.99
CA GLU A 187 -18.61 16.87 8.58
C GLU A 187 -18.05 16.57 7.18
N THR A 188 -18.27 17.47 6.24
CA THR A 188 -18.08 17.20 4.80
C THR A 188 -16.64 16.81 4.44
N LYS A 189 -15.64 17.52 4.98
CA LYS A 189 -14.23 17.22 4.70
C LYS A 189 -13.80 15.90 5.36
N ALA A 190 -14.24 15.66 6.59
CA ALA A 190 -13.97 14.42 7.29
C ALA A 190 -14.54 13.21 6.54
N VAL A 191 -15.79 13.31 6.07
CA VAL A 191 -16.42 12.26 5.26
C VAL A 191 -15.65 12.03 3.95
N SER A 192 -15.21 13.09 3.26
CA SER A 192 -14.41 13.00 2.04
C SER A 192 -13.07 12.30 2.28
N ILE A 193 -12.35 12.69 3.33
CA ILE A 193 -11.06 12.10 3.69
C ILE A 193 -11.22 10.62 4.10
N LEU A 194 -12.25 10.27 4.87
CA LEU A 194 -12.54 8.86 5.17
C LEU A 194 -12.90 8.06 3.91
N GLY A 195 -13.66 8.65 2.99
CA GLY A 195 -13.95 8.08 1.68
C GLY A 195 -12.66 7.82 0.90
N TRP A 196 -11.75 8.79 0.86
CA TRP A 196 -10.44 8.64 0.25
C TRP A 196 -9.63 7.49 0.88
N LEU A 197 -9.62 7.35 2.21
CA LEU A 197 -8.96 6.24 2.90
C LEU A 197 -9.62 4.90 2.59
N ASN A 198 -10.94 4.84 2.51
CA ASN A 198 -11.68 3.62 2.16
C ASN A 198 -11.38 3.15 0.74
N ASP A 199 -11.10 4.06 -0.18
CA ASP A 199 -10.61 3.77 -1.53
C ASP A 199 -9.15 3.28 -1.57
N THR A 200 -8.54 3.02 -0.44
CA THR A 200 -7.20 2.42 -0.34
C THR A 200 -7.32 1.00 0.19
N SER A 201 -6.94 0.02 -0.61
CA SER A 201 -6.89 -1.39 -0.19
C SER A 201 -5.49 -1.74 0.29
N VAL A 202 -5.39 -2.38 1.46
CA VAL A 202 -4.13 -2.91 1.99
C VAL A 202 -4.26 -4.42 2.12
N LEU A 203 -3.39 -5.14 1.44
CA LEU A 203 -3.45 -6.59 1.29
C LEU A 203 -2.14 -7.21 1.80
N PHE A 204 -2.27 -8.16 2.72
CA PHE A 204 -1.15 -8.95 3.21
C PHE A 204 -1.25 -10.36 2.65
N CYS A 205 -0.15 -10.92 2.14
CA CYS A 205 -0.13 -12.27 1.59
C CYS A 205 -0.40 -13.37 2.63
N SER A 206 -0.24 -13.07 3.91
CA SER A 206 -0.69 -13.94 5.00
C SER A 206 -2.23 -14.05 5.13
N GLU A 207 -2.99 -13.26 4.37
CA GLU A 207 -4.45 -13.20 4.42
C GLU A 207 -5.10 -13.70 3.12
N ASP A 208 -4.51 -14.73 2.49
CA ASP A 208 -5.00 -15.31 1.23
C ASP A 208 -6.49 -15.67 1.27
N ASP A 209 -6.99 -16.19 2.40
CA ASP A 209 -8.41 -16.53 2.56
C ASP A 209 -9.32 -15.31 2.45
N LYS A 210 -8.91 -14.16 2.99
CA LYS A 210 -9.70 -12.92 2.88
C LYS A 210 -9.74 -12.40 1.43
N LEU A 211 -8.61 -12.47 0.74
CA LEU A 211 -8.51 -12.11 -0.68
C LEU A 211 -9.40 -13.00 -1.55
N TRP A 212 -9.34 -14.30 -1.32
CA TRP A 212 -10.19 -15.28 -1.96
C TRP A 212 -11.68 -14.98 -1.76
N GLN A 213 -12.10 -14.75 -0.50
CA GLN A 213 -13.49 -14.42 -0.18
C GLN A 213 -13.94 -13.11 -0.84
N GLN A 214 -13.05 -12.13 -0.93
CA GLN A 214 -13.33 -10.88 -1.62
C GLN A 214 -13.57 -11.10 -3.13
N ALA A 215 -12.70 -11.87 -3.79
CA ALA A 215 -12.86 -12.19 -5.20
C ALA A 215 -14.19 -12.92 -5.48
N ILE A 216 -14.55 -13.91 -4.65
CA ILE A 216 -15.80 -14.67 -4.80
C ILE A 216 -17.06 -13.80 -4.71
N ARG A 217 -17.09 -12.84 -3.78
CA ARG A 217 -18.26 -11.96 -3.58
C ARG A 217 -18.62 -11.16 -4.83
N HIS A 218 -17.65 -10.88 -5.67
CA HIS A 218 -17.84 -10.07 -6.87
C HIS A 218 -18.11 -10.90 -8.14
N LEU A 219 -18.06 -12.23 -8.06
CA LEU A 219 -18.38 -13.10 -9.20
C LEU A 219 -19.87 -13.15 -9.55
N ASP A 220 -20.74 -12.69 -8.68
CA ASP A 220 -22.18 -12.61 -8.95
C ASP A 220 -22.52 -11.51 -9.98
N ASP A 221 -21.64 -10.51 -10.14
CA ASP A 221 -21.73 -9.53 -11.22
C ASP A 221 -21.09 -10.10 -12.50
N GLU A 222 -21.91 -10.23 -13.57
CA GLU A 222 -21.50 -10.82 -14.86
C GLU A 222 -20.31 -10.08 -15.48
N ASN A 223 -20.32 -8.75 -15.48
CA ASN A 223 -19.24 -7.95 -16.08
C ASN A 223 -17.92 -8.14 -15.31
N VAL A 224 -17.98 -8.11 -13.97
CA VAL A 224 -16.84 -8.34 -13.10
C VAL A 224 -16.31 -9.76 -13.30
N ARG A 225 -17.19 -10.77 -13.36
CA ARG A 225 -16.81 -12.17 -13.57
C ARG A 225 -16.08 -12.38 -14.89
N GLN A 226 -16.58 -11.80 -15.99
CA GLN A 226 -15.92 -11.89 -17.29
C GLN A 226 -14.51 -11.29 -17.27
N ARG A 227 -14.32 -10.17 -16.59
CA ARG A 227 -13.02 -9.50 -16.46
C ARG A 227 -12.07 -10.28 -15.56
N ILE A 228 -12.54 -10.80 -14.43
CA ILE A 228 -11.76 -11.68 -13.54
C ILE A 228 -11.33 -12.95 -14.31
N THR A 229 -12.25 -13.55 -15.09
CA THR A 229 -11.94 -14.70 -15.94
C THR A 229 -10.86 -14.36 -16.97
N ALA A 230 -11.00 -13.23 -17.65
CA ALA A 230 -10.02 -12.77 -18.62
C ALA A 230 -8.66 -12.53 -17.95
N PHE A 231 -8.63 -12.00 -16.74
CA PHE A 231 -7.41 -11.80 -15.96
C PHE A 231 -6.76 -13.15 -15.58
N ALA A 232 -7.56 -14.12 -15.09
CA ALA A 232 -7.07 -15.43 -14.68
C ALA A 232 -6.46 -16.24 -15.85
N LYS A 233 -6.98 -16.08 -17.06
CA LYS A 233 -6.43 -16.71 -18.28
C LYS A 233 -4.98 -16.34 -18.58
N TYR A 234 -4.49 -15.21 -18.07
CA TYR A 234 -3.07 -14.86 -18.21
C TYR A 234 -2.17 -15.70 -17.29
N ALA A 235 -2.70 -16.22 -16.16
CA ALA A 235 -1.96 -17.13 -15.29
C ALA A 235 -2.01 -18.57 -15.80
N ASP A 236 -3.14 -18.97 -16.35
CA ASP A 236 -3.39 -20.31 -16.86
C ASP A 236 -4.21 -20.26 -18.17
N LEU A 237 -3.56 -20.54 -19.26
CA LEU A 237 -4.16 -20.54 -20.60
C LEU A 237 -5.19 -21.67 -20.80
N GLY A 238 -5.21 -22.67 -19.92
CA GLY A 238 -6.18 -23.77 -19.94
C GLY A 238 -7.58 -23.36 -19.49
N ILE A 239 -7.69 -22.32 -18.66
CA ILE A 239 -8.98 -21.85 -18.13
C ILE A 239 -9.79 -21.16 -19.24
N GLU A 240 -10.96 -21.69 -19.55
CA GLU A 240 -11.90 -21.07 -20.51
C GLU A 240 -12.89 -20.13 -19.83
N SER A 241 -13.41 -20.54 -18.69
CA SER A 241 -14.35 -19.75 -17.92
C SER A 241 -14.26 -20.09 -16.42
N ILE A 242 -14.69 -19.14 -15.61
CA ILE A 242 -14.84 -19.32 -14.17
C ILE A 242 -16.30 -19.07 -13.83
N SER A 243 -16.90 -19.98 -13.07
CA SER A 243 -18.28 -19.87 -12.63
C SER A 243 -18.44 -20.23 -11.17
N LYS A 244 -19.53 -19.76 -10.58
CA LYS A 244 -19.90 -20.08 -9.19
C LYS A 244 -21.12 -20.99 -9.25
N ILE A 245 -21.00 -22.19 -8.67
CA ILE A 245 -22.05 -23.18 -8.57
C ILE A 245 -22.22 -23.51 -7.09
N ASP A 246 -23.37 -23.28 -6.50
CA ASP A 246 -23.69 -23.59 -5.09
C ASP A 246 -22.60 -23.16 -4.09
N ASN A 247 -22.11 -21.93 -4.21
CA ASN A 247 -20.99 -21.37 -3.44
C ASN A 247 -19.60 -21.99 -3.71
N HIS A 248 -19.48 -22.92 -4.64
CA HIS A 248 -18.20 -23.42 -5.13
C HIS A 248 -17.77 -22.71 -6.38
N ILE A 249 -16.49 -22.40 -6.49
CA ILE A 249 -15.91 -21.86 -7.71
C ILE A 249 -15.38 -23.01 -8.54
N VAL A 250 -15.74 -23.01 -9.80
CA VAL A 250 -15.28 -23.99 -10.79
C VAL A 250 -14.59 -23.27 -11.94
N SER A 251 -13.53 -23.87 -12.44
CA SER A 251 -12.87 -23.52 -13.70
C SER A 251 -13.27 -24.52 -14.77
N ASN A 252 -13.57 -24.05 -15.96
CA ASN A 252 -13.84 -24.91 -17.10
C ASN A 252 -12.63 -24.91 -18.04
N HIS A 253 -12.22 -26.10 -18.44
CA HIS A 253 -11.07 -26.35 -19.32
C HIS A 253 -11.50 -27.14 -20.54
N ARG A 254 -10.83 -26.90 -21.68
CA ARG A 254 -11.04 -27.67 -22.89
C ARG A 254 -10.48 -29.08 -22.72
N GLN A 255 -11.23 -30.06 -23.17
CA GLN A 255 -10.80 -31.44 -23.28
C GLN A 255 -10.50 -31.77 -24.75
N PHE A 256 -9.36 -32.38 -24.99
CA PHE A 256 -8.88 -32.75 -26.33
C PHE A 256 -8.79 -34.26 -26.44
N ASP A 257 -8.95 -34.78 -27.68
CA ASP A 257 -8.62 -36.16 -28.04
C ASP A 257 -7.11 -36.33 -28.33
N ASP A 258 -6.71 -37.54 -28.66
CA ASP A 258 -5.30 -37.88 -28.95
C ASP A 258 -4.76 -37.17 -30.22
N ASP A 259 -5.64 -36.70 -31.11
CA ASP A 259 -5.33 -35.93 -32.29
C ASP A 259 -5.29 -34.40 -32.04
N GLY A 260 -5.51 -33.98 -30.81
CA GLY A 260 -5.53 -32.57 -30.40
C GLY A 260 -6.78 -31.80 -30.82
N GLN A 261 -7.88 -32.53 -31.19
CA GLN A 261 -9.16 -31.90 -31.46
C GLN A 261 -9.94 -31.68 -30.18
N GLU A 262 -10.55 -30.50 -30.03
CA GLU A 262 -11.41 -30.21 -28.92
C GLU A 262 -12.69 -31.05 -28.96
N VAL A 263 -12.95 -31.85 -27.95
CA VAL A 263 -14.09 -32.77 -27.89
C VAL A 263 -15.12 -32.40 -26.82
N ASN A 264 -14.71 -31.69 -25.74
CA ASN A 264 -15.60 -31.37 -24.65
C ASN A 264 -15.00 -30.24 -23.78
N SER A 265 -15.77 -29.79 -22.79
CA SER A 265 -15.30 -28.93 -21.67
C SER A 265 -15.43 -29.70 -20.37
N VAL A 266 -14.43 -29.62 -19.49
CA VAL A 266 -14.38 -30.27 -18.19
C VAL A 266 -14.33 -29.22 -17.09
N SER A 267 -15.19 -29.39 -16.09
CA SER A 267 -15.19 -28.52 -14.90
C SER A 267 -14.33 -29.07 -13.79
N PHE A 268 -13.46 -28.23 -13.23
CA PHE A 268 -12.61 -28.55 -12.08
C PHE A 268 -12.99 -27.70 -10.87
N SER A 269 -12.82 -28.26 -9.66
CA SER A 269 -12.88 -27.47 -8.44
C SER A 269 -11.72 -26.48 -8.45
N PHE A 270 -12.00 -25.17 -8.40
CA PHE A 270 -10.96 -24.14 -8.51
C PHE A 270 -9.90 -24.29 -7.41
N THR A 271 -10.33 -24.44 -6.14
CA THR A 271 -9.39 -24.60 -5.02
C THR A 271 -8.78 -25.99 -4.89
N GLY A 272 -9.40 -27.01 -5.52
CA GLY A 272 -8.93 -28.39 -5.43
C GLY A 272 -7.98 -28.82 -6.56
N ASN A 273 -8.06 -28.18 -7.71
CA ASN A 273 -7.37 -28.62 -8.91
C ASN A 273 -6.44 -27.55 -9.51
N GLU A 274 -6.71 -26.26 -9.29
CA GLU A 274 -5.84 -25.20 -9.78
C GLU A 274 -4.57 -25.04 -8.92
N SER A 275 -3.51 -24.51 -9.53
CA SER A 275 -2.28 -24.21 -8.82
C SER A 275 -2.47 -23.07 -7.80
N GLU A 276 -1.67 -23.08 -6.72
CA GLU A 276 -1.68 -21.99 -5.74
C GLU A 276 -1.41 -20.62 -6.39
N GLY A 277 -0.57 -20.60 -7.42
CA GLY A 277 -0.29 -19.38 -8.20
C GLY A 277 -1.51 -18.89 -8.97
N THR A 278 -2.27 -19.80 -9.59
CA THR A 278 -3.52 -19.49 -10.29
C THR A 278 -4.57 -18.95 -9.32
N ILE A 279 -4.72 -19.60 -8.15
CA ILE A 279 -5.64 -19.16 -7.08
C ILE A 279 -5.25 -17.76 -6.58
N LYS A 280 -3.96 -17.52 -6.34
CA LYS A 280 -3.45 -16.21 -5.89
C LYS A 280 -3.70 -15.13 -6.92
N TYR A 281 -3.38 -15.40 -8.19
CA TYR A 281 -3.55 -14.45 -9.28
C TYR A 281 -5.04 -14.09 -9.48
N PHE A 282 -5.92 -15.09 -9.44
CA PHE A 282 -7.36 -14.90 -9.45
C PHE A 282 -7.83 -14.03 -8.27
N SER A 283 -7.33 -14.29 -7.06
CA SER A 283 -7.71 -13.53 -5.85
C SER A 283 -7.30 -12.06 -5.92
N LEU A 284 -6.20 -11.75 -6.61
CA LEU A 284 -5.74 -10.38 -6.85
C LEU A 284 -6.49 -9.68 -8.00
N ALA A 285 -7.22 -10.41 -8.83
CA ALA A 285 -7.87 -9.83 -10.01
C ALA A 285 -8.83 -8.70 -9.67
N TYR A 286 -9.76 -8.93 -8.73
CA TYR A 286 -10.75 -7.92 -8.36
C TYR A 286 -10.11 -6.65 -7.76
N PRO A 287 -9.24 -6.73 -6.74
CA PRO A 287 -8.58 -5.54 -6.20
C PRO A 287 -7.81 -4.72 -7.24
N ILE A 288 -7.16 -5.39 -8.20
CA ILE A 288 -6.40 -4.73 -9.26
C ILE A 288 -7.37 -4.04 -10.25
N ILE A 289 -8.40 -4.75 -10.70
CA ILE A 289 -9.41 -4.21 -11.61
C ILE A 289 -10.11 -3.01 -10.99
N ASP A 290 -10.57 -3.14 -9.75
CA ASP A 290 -11.25 -2.07 -9.02
C ASP A 290 -10.35 -0.84 -8.83
N ALA A 291 -9.06 -1.07 -8.50
CA ALA A 291 -8.11 0.03 -8.36
C ALA A 291 -7.92 0.79 -9.68
N LEU A 292 -7.68 0.09 -10.78
CA LEU A 292 -7.45 0.70 -12.10
C LEU A 292 -8.70 1.43 -12.61
N ASP A 293 -9.88 0.83 -12.46
CA ASP A 293 -11.14 1.40 -12.93
C ASP A 293 -11.54 2.65 -12.17
N ASN A 294 -11.22 2.72 -10.88
CA ASN A 294 -11.70 3.78 -9.99
C ASN A 294 -10.60 4.74 -9.50
N GLY A 295 -9.34 4.57 -9.97
CA GLY A 295 -8.22 5.42 -9.55
C GLY A 295 -7.86 5.25 -8.08
N LYS A 296 -8.07 4.03 -7.53
CA LYS A 296 -7.84 3.72 -6.12
C LYS A 296 -6.37 3.42 -5.83
N ARG A 297 -6.05 3.29 -4.55
CA ARG A 297 -4.70 2.96 -4.06
C ARG A 297 -4.70 1.50 -3.60
N LEU A 298 -3.69 0.77 -4.04
CA LEU A 298 -3.49 -0.63 -3.71
C LEU A 298 -2.13 -0.80 -3.04
N VAL A 299 -2.12 -1.31 -1.83
CA VAL A 299 -0.92 -1.60 -1.05
C VAL A 299 -0.85 -3.11 -0.86
N ILE A 300 0.24 -3.75 -1.30
CA ILE A 300 0.38 -5.21 -1.27
C ILE A 300 1.71 -5.60 -0.64
N ASP A 301 1.65 -6.39 0.42
CA ASP A 301 2.85 -7.02 0.98
C ASP A 301 3.17 -8.30 0.22
N GLU A 302 4.45 -8.47 -0.18
CA GLU A 302 4.96 -9.65 -0.92
C GLU A 302 4.13 -9.97 -2.18
N LEU A 303 4.00 -8.99 -3.10
CA LEU A 303 3.25 -9.17 -4.35
C LEU A 303 3.71 -10.38 -5.18
N ASP A 304 4.98 -10.74 -5.08
CA ASP A 304 5.61 -11.88 -5.77
C ASP A 304 5.29 -13.25 -5.14
N SER A 305 4.68 -13.29 -3.94
CA SER A 305 4.37 -14.55 -3.26
C SER A 305 3.47 -15.45 -4.12
N LYS A 306 3.95 -16.65 -4.43
CA LYS A 306 3.27 -17.67 -5.27
C LYS A 306 3.05 -17.27 -6.73
N LEU A 307 3.54 -16.12 -7.18
CA LEU A 307 3.37 -15.66 -8.55
C LEU A 307 4.66 -15.81 -9.37
N HIS A 308 4.49 -16.17 -10.64
CA HIS A 308 5.60 -16.13 -11.58
C HIS A 308 6.05 -14.67 -11.82
N PRO A 309 7.37 -14.36 -11.88
CA PRO A 309 7.88 -12.99 -12.05
C PRO A 309 7.27 -12.22 -13.22
N LEU A 310 6.96 -12.88 -14.33
CA LEU A 310 6.32 -12.26 -15.49
C LEU A 310 4.89 -11.79 -15.20
N LEU A 311 4.14 -12.46 -14.30
CA LEU A 311 2.81 -12.02 -13.87
C LEU A 311 2.91 -10.77 -13.00
N VAL A 312 3.85 -10.76 -12.06
CA VAL A 312 4.12 -9.58 -11.21
C VAL A 312 4.52 -8.38 -12.08
N ARG A 313 5.46 -8.61 -13.03
CA ARG A 313 5.83 -7.59 -14.02
C ARG A 313 4.62 -7.04 -14.77
N LYS A 314 3.71 -7.91 -15.21
CA LYS A 314 2.49 -7.49 -15.92
C LYS A 314 1.60 -6.62 -15.06
N ILE A 315 1.39 -7.00 -13.78
CA ILE A 315 0.61 -6.19 -12.82
C ILE A 315 1.23 -4.79 -12.69
N VAL A 316 2.53 -4.70 -12.42
CA VAL A 316 3.23 -3.41 -12.28
C VAL A 316 3.11 -2.57 -13.55
N THR A 317 3.24 -3.19 -14.72
CA THR A 317 3.09 -2.52 -16.02
C THR A 317 1.68 -1.93 -16.19
N LEU A 318 0.62 -2.62 -15.72
CA LEU A 318 -0.74 -2.09 -15.79
C LEU A 318 -0.88 -0.77 -15.00
N PHE A 319 -0.30 -0.71 -13.81
CA PHE A 319 -0.33 0.54 -13.01
C PHE A 319 0.54 1.64 -13.63
N ASN A 320 1.74 1.31 -14.13
CA ASN A 320 2.66 2.29 -14.69
C ASN A 320 2.28 2.79 -16.10
N SER A 321 1.29 2.20 -16.76
CA SER A 321 0.88 2.59 -18.10
C SER A 321 -0.35 3.50 -18.07
N ALA A 322 -0.33 4.59 -18.82
CA ALA A 322 -1.41 5.58 -18.83
C ALA A 322 -2.71 5.02 -19.46
N GLU A 323 -2.60 4.15 -20.48
CA GLU A 323 -3.76 3.59 -21.18
C GLU A 323 -4.61 2.67 -20.28
N PRO A 324 -4.06 1.63 -19.59
CA PRO A 324 -4.84 0.79 -18.68
C PRO A 324 -5.15 1.49 -17.35
N ASN A 325 -4.44 2.57 -17.01
CA ASN A 325 -4.58 3.33 -15.76
C ASN A 325 -4.87 4.82 -16.00
N PRO A 326 -5.96 5.17 -16.70
CA PRO A 326 -6.25 6.57 -17.05
C PRO A 326 -6.64 7.41 -15.83
N LYS A 327 -7.14 6.79 -14.76
CA LYS A 327 -7.56 7.48 -13.52
C LYS A 327 -6.44 7.64 -12.50
N GLY A 328 -5.22 7.17 -12.81
CA GLY A 328 -4.06 7.34 -11.95
C GLY A 328 -4.13 6.53 -10.65
N ALA A 329 -4.60 5.29 -10.72
CA ALA A 329 -4.47 4.35 -9.60
C ALA A 329 -3.00 4.22 -9.16
N GLN A 330 -2.76 4.01 -7.87
CA GLN A 330 -1.41 3.88 -7.33
C GLN A 330 -1.20 2.50 -6.71
N LEU A 331 0.01 1.94 -6.92
CA LEU A 331 0.46 0.68 -6.37
C LEU A 331 1.68 0.89 -5.46
N LEU A 332 1.55 0.53 -4.17
CA LEU A 332 2.68 0.37 -3.26
C LEU A 332 2.82 -1.11 -2.93
N PHE A 333 4.00 -1.68 -3.10
CA PHE A 333 4.17 -3.09 -2.78
C PHE A 333 5.58 -3.42 -2.28
N SER A 334 5.68 -4.50 -1.51
CA SER A 334 6.96 -5.12 -1.19
C SER A 334 7.18 -6.35 -2.07
N THR A 335 8.45 -6.68 -2.31
CA THR A 335 8.83 -7.87 -3.07
C THR A 335 10.24 -8.34 -2.70
N HIS A 336 10.50 -9.61 -2.97
CA HIS A 336 11.84 -10.21 -2.97
C HIS A 336 12.35 -10.47 -4.38
N ASP A 337 11.52 -10.29 -5.41
CA ASP A 337 11.85 -10.57 -6.79
C ASP A 337 12.75 -9.47 -7.40
N THR A 338 14.04 -9.78 -7.49
CA THR A 338 15.05 -8.86 -8.04
C THR A 338 14.96 -8.72 -9.55
N PHE A 339 14.32 -9.66 -10.25
CA PHE A 339 14.12 -9.60 -11.70
C PHE A 339 13.41 -8.31 -12.14
N LEU A 340 12.49 -7.79 -11.31
CA LEU A 340 11.79 -6.54 -11.60
C LEU A 340 12.73 -5.33 -11.70
N LEU A 341 13.89 -5.35 -11.00
CA LEU A 341 14.90 -4.29 -11.11
C LEU A 341 15.64 -4.30 -12.44
N SER A 342 15.76 -5.47 -13.08
CA SER A 342 16.41 -5.60 -14.40
C SER A 342 15.51 -5.25 -15.57
N ALA A 343 14.18 -5.26 -15.35
CA ALA A 343 13.18 -5.19 -16.41
C ALA A 343 12.96 -3.77 -16.98
N GLY A 344 13.66 -2.75 -16.49
CA GLY A 344 13.46 -1.35 -16.91
C GLY A 344 12.05 -0.83 -16.58
N LEU A 345 11.44 -1.35 -15.52
CA LEU A 345 10.06 -1.04 -15.12
C LEU A 345 9.95 0.17 -14.24
N PHE A 346 11.03 0.54 -13.56
CA PHE A 346 10.99 1.56 -12.52
C PHE A 346 11.94 2.70 -12.80
N ARG A 347 11.50 3.89 -12.46
CA ARG A 347 12.33 5.05 -12.19
C ARG A 347 13.07 4.81 -10.87
N ARG A 348 14.20 5.48 -10.69
CA ARG A 348 14.98 5.37 -9.44
C ARG A 348 14.18 5.80 -8.21
N ASP A 349 13.31 6.80 -8.34
CA ASP A 349 12.46 7.32 -7.27
C ASP A 349 11.25 6.42 -6.94
N GLN A 350 10.96 5.41 -7.75
CA GLN A 350 9.98 4.37 -7.45
C GLN A 350 10.55 3.22 -6.60
N VAL A 351 11.89 3.07 -6.54
CA VAL A 351 12.55 1.96 -5.84
C VAL A 351 13.01 2.41 -4.47
N TRP A 352 12.52 1.72 -3.46
CA TRP A 352 12.86 1.92 -2.06
C TRP A 352 13.54 0.69 -1.48
N PHE A 353 14.48 0.91 -0.59
CA PHE A 353 15.18 -0.13 0.14
C PHE A 353 14.92 0.00 1.62
N THR A 354 14.77 -1.15 2.32
CA THR A 354 14.70 -1.19 3.77
C THR A 354 15.84 -2.03 4.31
N GLN A 355 16.47 -1.56 5.38
CA GLN A 355 17.49 -2.30 6.12
C GLN A 355 17.33 -2.07 7.62
N LYS A 356 17.94 -2.95 8.41
CA LYS A 356 18.08 -2.76 9.85
C LYS A 356 19.40 -2.10 10.16
N ASP A 357 19.38 -1.12 11.08
CA ASP A 357 20.59 -0.65 11.72
C ASP A 357 21.13 -1.68 12.74
N ASN A 358 22.27 -1.37 13.35
CA ASN A 358 22.91 -2.22 14.36
C ASN A 358 22.07 -2.38 15.65
N PHE A 359 21.02 -1.60 15.83
CA PHE A 359 20.13 -1.61 16.98
C PHE A 359 18.76 -2.19 16.66
N GLY A 360 18.59 -2.75 15.45
CA GLY A 360 17.36 -3.38 15.01
C GLY A 360 16.28 -2.42 14.52
N ALA A 361 16.59 -1.13 14.36
CA ALA A 361 15.66 -0.18 13.79
C ALA A 361 15.65 -0.26 12.26
N THR A 362 14.45 -0.17 11.68
CA THR A 362 14.26 -0.13 10.22
C THR A 362 14.53 1.27 9.70
N GLU A 363 15.37 1.37 8.70
CA GLU A 363 15.61 2.54 7.87
C GLU A 363 15.07 2.28 6.46
N ALA A 364 14.56 3.33 5.79
CA ALA A 364 14.17 3.26 4.39
C ALA A 364 14.79 4.42 3.61
N TYR A 365 15.22 4.15 2.39
CA TYR A 365 15.82 5.12 1.49
C TYR A 365 15.54 4.76 0.04
N SER A 366 15.50 5.77 -0.83
CA SER A 366 15.22 5.59 -2.25
C SER A 366 16.50 5.33 -3.05
N LEU A 367 16.39 4.54 -4.13
CA LEU A 367 17.45 4.41 -5.11
C LEU A 367 17.82 5.77 -5.75
N ALA A 368 16.90 6.74 -5.76
CA ALA A 368 17.16 8.10 -6.22
C ALA A 368 18.18 8.87 -5.38
N GLU A 369 18.43 8.46 -4.14
CA GLU A 369 19.46 9.04 -3.27
C GLU A 369 20.89 8.65 -3.67
N TYR A 370 21.00 7.58 -4.48
CA TYR A 370 22.29 7.12 -4.98
C TYR A 370 22.67 7.82 -6.29
N LYS A 371 23.97 8.14 -6.43
CA LYS A 371 24.52 8.72 -7.66
C LYS A 371 24.72 7.65 -8.74
N VAL A 372 23.62 7.05 -9.21
CA VAL A 372 23.60 6.02 -10.25
C VAL A 372 22.90 6.53 -11.50
N ARG A 373 23.29 5.99 -12.67
CA ARG A 373 22.64 6.32 -13.92
C ARG A 373 21.37 5.50 -14.09
N SER A 374 20.36 6.01 -14.80
CA SER A 374 19.14 5.26 -15.14
C SER A 374 19.42 3.98 -15.94
N SER A 375 20.54 3.92 -16.66
CA SER A 375 20.99 2.74 -17.42
C SER A 375 21.82 1.74 -16.61
N SER A 376 22.03 1.97 -15.29
CA SER A 376 22.80 1.06 -14.44
C SER A 376 22.07 -0.27 -14.27
N PRO A 377 22.81 -1.39 -14.13
CA PRO A 377 22.22 -2.70 -13.91
C PRO A 377 21.76 -2.85 -12.45
N PHE A 378 20.62 -2.27 -12.10
CA PHE A 378 20.12 -2.15 -10.72
C PHE A 378 20.04 -3.50 -10.00
N GLU A 379 19.57 -4.55 -10.67
CA GLU A 379 19.51 -5.91 -10.11
C GLU A 379 20.90 -6.39 -9.67
N ARG A 380 21.86 -6.37 -10.58
CA ARG A 380 23.24 -6.82 -10.28
C ARG A 380 23.87 -6.01 -9.16
N ASP A 381 23.72 -4.69 -9.20
CA ASP A 381 24.30 -3.79 -8.22
C ASP A 381 23.65 -3.97 -6.83
N TYR A 382 22.33 -4.26 -6.79
CA TYR A 382 21.63 -4.62 -5.56
C TYR A 382 22.12 -5.95 -4.99
N LEU A 383 22.20 -7.00 -5.80
CA LEU A 383 22.67 -8.33 -5.39
C LEU A 383 24.15 -8.30 -4.91
N GLN A 384 24.96 -7.36 -5.41
CA GLN A 384 26.32 -7.11 -4.94
C GLN A 384 26.38 -6.26 -3.66
N GLY A 385 25.24 -5.86 -3.08
CA GLY A 385 25.17 -5.06 -1.86
C GLY A 385 25.53 -3.58 -2.04
N ARG A 386 25.62 -3.07 -3.27
CA ARG A 386 26.01 -1.66 -3.53
C ARG A 386 25.01 -0.65 -2.99
N TYR A 387 23.74 -1.07 -2.86
CA TYR A 387 22.67 -0.25 -2.30
C TYR A 387 22.33 -0.62 -0.86
N GLY A 388 23.09 -1.51 -0.22
CA GLY A 388 22.69 -2.08 1.07
C GLY A 388 21.46 -2.96 0.95
N ALA A 389 20.72 -3.11 2.04
CA ALA A 389 19.43 -3.82 2.10
C ALA A 389 19.47 -5.31 1.66
N THR A 390 20.64 -5.87 1.47
CA THR A 390 20.85 -7.29 1.14
C THR A 390 21.01 -8.13 2.42
N PRO A 391 20.66 -9.43 2.39
CA PRO A 391 20.89 -10.31 3.51
C PRO A 391 22.39 -10.42 3.85
N ILE A 392 22.73 -10.35 5.12
CA ILE A 392 24.05 -10.73 5.61
C ILE A 392 24.04 -12.24 5.78
N ILE A 393 24.64 -12.95 4.83
CA ILE A 393 24.74 -14.41 4.86
C ILE A 393 26.00 -14.75 5.62
N GLY A 394 25.87 -15.27 6.85
CA GLY A 394 26.98 -15.81 7.62
C GLY A 394 27.48 -17.13 7.03
N ASP A 395 28.61 -17.62 7.53
CA ASP A 395 29.15 -18.91 7.17
C ASP A 395 28.29 -20.04 7.80
N MET A 396 27.37 -20.57 7.02
CA MET A 396 26.48 -21.65 7.47
C MET A 396 27.26 -22.96 7.68
N GLU A 397 28.45 -23.13 7.10
CA GLU A 397 29.26 -24.34 7.28
C GLU A 397 29.74 -24.49 8.74
N MET A 398 29.88 -23.40 9.48
CA MET A 398 30.22 -23.43 10.91
C MET A 398 29.16 -24.20 11.74
N ILE A 399 27.90 -24.24 11.32
CA ILE A 399 26.83 -24.98 12.01
C ILE A 399 27.07 -26.49 11.93
N PHE A 400 27.60 -26.95 10.81
CA PHE A 400 27.84 -28.37 10.53
C PHE A 400 29.23 -28.85 10.95
N ASN A 401 30.19 -27.94 11.07
CA ASN A 401 31.60 -28.26 11.41
C ASN A 401 31.88 -28.23 12.92
N GLY A 402 30.83 -28.15 13.76
CA GLY A 402 30.95 -28.32 15.22
C GLY A 402 31.87 -27.34 15.93
N GLY A 403 31.94 -26.09 15.46
CA GLY A 403 32.64 -25.03 16.20
C GLY A 403 34.12 -25.27 16.43
N ARG A 404 34.88 -25.80 15.46
CA ARG A 404 36.34 -25.90 15.50
C ARG A 404 37.02 -24.65 15.01
#